data_3bfe34fb6cd87c35fec2a8f2da3e8b3d
#
_entry.id   3bfe34fb6cd87c35fec2a8f2da3e8b3d
#
_cell.length_a   1.000
_cell.length_b   1.000
_cell.length_c   1.000
_cell.angle_alpha   90.00
_cell.angle_beta   90.00
_cell.angle_gamma   90.00
#
_symmetry.space_group_name_H-M   'P 1'
#
loop_
_entity.id
_entity.type
_entity.pdbx_description
1 polymer ?
#
loop_
_entity_poly.entity_id
_entity_poly.type
_entity_poly.pdbx_seq_one_letter_code
_entity_poly.pdbx_strand_id
1 'polypeptide(L)'
;MLLRGPYPNLHLQKELCGKAAYDLVLTITSSKEMLYDNIATSDTLVSGLGAYRPVIVEVGPGIVEGSMCVVDDPVGAPVKAGDIIQAGKNWSQVGSLADHLTGTPREMVSVFFKSVGCAARDLAACGVAMAGMIELG
;
A
#
# COMPACT_ATOMS: atom_id res chain seq x y z
N MET A 1 -1.07 26.65 4.55
CA MET A 1 -1.65 26.89 3.19
C MET A 1 -2.51 25.68 2.86
N LEU A 2 -3.82 25.80 3.01
CA LEU A 2 -4.77 24.73 2.71
C LEU A 2 -4.97 24.70 1.20
N LEU A 3 -4.49 23.66 0.54
CA LEU A 3 -4.82 23.38 -0.85
C LEU A 3 -6.30 22.97 -0.91
N ARG A 4 -7.19 23.92 -1.08
CA ARG A 4 -8.56 23.64 -1.51
C ARG A 4 -8.49 23.30 -3.02
N GLY A 5 -8.29 22.02 -3.31
CA GLY A 5 -8.39 21.53 -4.68
C GLY A 5 -9.84 21.46 -5.18
N PRO A 6 -10.07 21.14 -6.45
CA PRO A 6 -11.39 21.09 -7.08
C PRO A 6 -12.27 19.90 -6.61
N TYR A 7 -11.94 19.28 -5.51
CA TYR A 7 -12.63 18.09 -4.97
C TYR A 7 -13.46 18.47 -3.74
N PRO A 8 -14.77 18.77 -3.89
CA PRO A 8 -15.61 19.28 -2.79
C PRO A 8 -15.80 18.28 -1.64
N ASN A 9 -15.55 16.98 -1.88
CA ASN A 9 -15.70 15.91 -0.90
C ASN A 9 -14.37 15.52 -0.22
N LEU A 10 -13.26 16.22 -0.51
CA LEU A 10 -11.99 15.96 0.14
C LEU A 10 -11.92 16.69 1.48
N HIS A 11 -11.86 15.95 2.56
CA HIS A 11 -11.65 16.48 3.91
C HIS A 11 -10.18 16.37 4.28
N LEU A 12 -9.51 17.53 4.40
CA LEU A 12 -8.12 17.59 4.87
C LEU A 12 -8.12 17.69 6.39
N GLN A 13 -7.53 16.73 7.06
CA GLN A 13 -7.31 16.74 8.50
C GLN A 13 -5.82 16.83 8.79
N LYS A 14 -5.48 17.59 9.83
CA LYS A 14 -4.09 17.77 10.26
C LYS A 14 -3.57 16.54 11.01
N GLU A 15 -4.45 15.78 11.63
CA GLU A 15 -4.13 14.60 12.43
C GLU A 15 -5.04 13.45 12.00
N LEU A 16 -4.49 12.24 11.97
CA LEU A 16 -5.29 11.03 11.81
C LEU A 16 -6.21 10.94 13.03
N CYS A 17 -7.53 10.91 12.80
CA CYS A 17 -8.47 10.58 13.87
C CYS A 17 -8.19 9.14 14.33
N GLY A 18 -7.45 9.01 15.43
CA GLY A 18 -7.12 7.72 16.01
C GLY A 18 -8.39 6.90 16.25
N LYS A 19 -8.45 5.65 15.82
CA LYS A 19 -9.54 4.67 15.94
C LYS A 19 -10.72 4.80 14.95
N ALA A 20 -10.72 5.69 13.97
CA ALA A 20 -11.68 5.57 12.89
C ALA A 20 -11.37 4.32 12.06
N ALA A 21 -12.40 3.50 11.82
CA ALA A 21 -12.30 2.44 10.83
C ALA A 21 -12.35 3.07 9.44
N TYR A 22 -11.38 2.73 8.61
CA TYR A 22 -11.31 3.18 7.22
C TYR A 22 -11.36 1.96 6.29
N ASP A 23 -12.10 2.05 5.21
CA ASP A 23 -12.13 1.01 4.18
C ASP A 23 -10.82 0.98 3.39
N LEU A 24 -10.20 2.16 3.21
CA LEU A 24 -8.94 2.33 2.49
C LEU A 24 -8.00 3.28 3.25
N VAL A 25 -6.79 2.81 3.49
CA VAL A 25 -5.69 3.61 4.04
C VAL A 25 -4.53 3.62 3.06
N LEU A 26 -4.04 4.82 2.70
CA LEU A 26 -2.86 4.99 1.86
C LEU A 26 -1.78 5.72 2.66
N THR A 27 -0.61 5.10 2.84
CA THR A 27 0.56 5.76 3.40
C THR A 27 1.55 6.08 2.28
N ILE A 28 1.71 7.37 1.98
CA ILE A 28 2.55 7.89 0.89
C ILE A 28 3.40 9.02 1.46
N THR A 29 4.30 8.69 2.37
CA THR A 29 5.06 9.72 3.08
C THR A 29 6.55 9.43 3.05
N SER A 30 7.34 10.39 3.51
CA SER A 30 8.77 10.24 3.81
C SER A 30 9.01 10.14 5.32
N SER A 31 7.98 9.84 6.11
CA SER A 31 8.09 9.71 7.56
C SER A 31 9.06 8.60 7.94
N LYS A 32 9.79 8.81 9.02
CA LYS A 32 10.59 7.78 9.67
C LYS A 32 9.88 7.16 10.87
N GLU A 33 8.70 7.67 11.19
CA GLU A 33 7.87 7.20 12.29
C GLU A 33 6.71 6.41 11.74
N MET A 34 6.31 5.37 12.45
CA MET A 34 5.13 4.58 12.15
C MET A 34 3.88 5.47 12.18
N LEU A 35 3.09 5.41 11.12
CA LEU A 35 1.93 6.29 10.92
C LEU A 35 0.61 5.59 11.22
N TYR A 36 0.53 4.30 10.99
CA TYR A 36 -0.71 3.56 11.10
C TYR A 36 -0.49 2.16 11.66
N ASP A 37 -1.06 1.89 12.82
CA ASP A 37 -1.02 0.57 13.49
C ASP A 37 -2.36 0.31 14.19
N ASN A 38 -3.38 0.02 13.40
CA ASN A 38 -4.69 -0.37 13.91
C ASN A 38 -4.86 -1.89 13.82
N ILE A 39 -5.96 -2.39 14.38
CA ILE A 39 -6.34 -3.79 14.20
C ILE A 39 -6.89 -3.94 12.77
N ALA A 40 -6.39 -4.94 12.05
CA ALA A 40 -6.89 -5.29 10.73
C ALA A 40 -8.35 -5.76 10.81
N THR A 41 -9.22 -5.18 10.00
CA THR A 41 -10.63 -5.58 9.87
C THR A 41 -10.88 -6.18 8.49
N SER A 42 -11.87 -7.05 8.36
CA SER A 42 -12.11 -7.87 7.16
C SER A 42 -12.28 -7.07 5.86
N ASP A 43 -12.63 -5.79 5.93
CA ASP A 43 -12.95 -4.97 4.76
C ASP A 43 -11.94 -3.84 4.54
N THR A 44 -10.78 -3.90 5.19
CA THR A 44 -9.79 -2.84 5.10
C THR A 44 -8.70 -3.18 4.09
N LEU A 45 -8.43 -2.24 3.18
CA LEU A 45 -7.23 -2.23 2.35
C LEU A 45 -6.26 -1.17 2.88
N VAL A 46 -5.10 -1.60 3.34
CA VAL A 46 -4.00 -0.71 3.69
C VAL A 46 -2.93 -0.80 2.60
N SER A 47 -2.54 0.33 2.03
CA SER A 47 -1.52 0.40 0.98
C SER A 47 -0.34 1.26 1.44
N GLY A 48 0.80 0.62 1.66
CA GLY A 48 2.06 1.26 2.04
C GLY A 48 2.94 1.53 0.82
N LEU A 49 3.14 2.80 0.48
CA LEU A 49 3.83 3.24 -0.74
C LEU A 49 5.11 4.03 -0.45
N GLY A 50 5.22 4.63 0.73
CA GLY A 50 6.31 5.56 1.06
C GLY A 50 7.58 4.88 1.56
N ALA A 51 7.47 3.82 2.35
CA ALA A 51 8.62 3.13 2.94
C ALA A 51 9.22 2.10 1.96
N TYR A 52 10.38 2.42 1.40
CA TYR A 52 11.12 1.56 0.46
C TYR A 52 12.52 1.18 0.97
N ARG A 53 12.75 1.31 2.28
CA ARG A 53 13.99 0.93 2.96
C ARG A 53 13.68 0.06 4.17
N PRO A 54 14.52 -0.93 4.49
CA PRO A 54 14.26 -1.88 5.59
C PRO A 54 14.15 -1.24 6.97
N VAL A 55 14.69 -0.03 7.13
CA VAL A 55 14.68 0.73 8.40
C VAL A 55 13.48 1.67 8.55
N ILE A 56 12.64 1.80 7.52
CA ILE A 56 11.49 2.69 7.53
C ILE A 56 10.22 1.86 7.64
N VAL A 57 9.35 2.22 8.58
CA VAL A 57 8.06 1.59 8.83
C VAL A 57 6.98 2.67 8.83
N GLU A 58 6.04 2.58 7.91
CA GLU A 58 4.85 3.44 7.92
C GLU A 58 3.64 2.73 8.52
N VAL A 59 3.57 1.39 8.35
CA VAL A 59 2.46 0.55 8.80
C VAL A 59 2.96 -0.43 9.85
N GLY A 60 2.30 -0.45 10.98
CA GLY A 60 2.73 -1.24 12.13
C GLY A 60 2.41 -2.72 12.05
N PRO A 61 2.96 -3.51 12.99
CA PRO A 61 2.84 -4.96 13.01
C PRO A 61 1.39 -5.45 13.16
N GLY A 62 0.52 -4.71 13.83
CA GLY A 62 -0.88 -5.09 14.01
C GLY A 62 -1.62 -5.26 12.68
N ILE A 63 -1.34 -4.39 11.70
CA ILE A 63 -1.88 -4.53 10.35
C ILE A 63 -1.16 -5.64 9.58
N VAL A 64 0.18 -5.67 9.62
CA VAL A 64 0.98 -6.65 8.85
C VAL A 64 0.66 -8.08 9.27
N GLU A 65 0.54 -8.35 10.56
CA GLU A 65 0.23 -9.68 11.09
C GLU A 65 -1.21 -10.09 10.81
N GLY A 66 -2.15 -9.16 10.97
CA GLY A 66 -3.59 -9.41 10.82
C GLY A 66 -4.11 -9.42 9.39
N SER A 67 -3.27 -9.10 8.40
CA SER A 67 -3.67 -8.96 7.00
C SER A 67 -3.02 -9.99 6.09
N MET A 68 -3.66 -10.24 4.95
CA MET A 68 -3.03 -10.88 3.81
C MET A 68 -2.05 -9.87 3.20
N CYS A 69 -0.76 -10.18 3.26
CA CYS A 69 0.29 -9.33 2.72
C CYS A 69 0.53 -9.61 1.24
N VAL A 70 0.51 -8.55 0.44
CA VAL A 70 0.74 -8.58 -1.01
C VAL A 70 1.80 -7.55 -1.38
N VAL A 71 2.73 -7.91 -2.24
CA VAL A 71 3.80 -7.02 -2.70
C VAL A 71 3.80 -6.87 -4.22
N ASP A 72 4.29 -5.75 -4.71
CA ASP A 72 4.45 -5.48 -6.14
C ASP A 72 5.71 -6.14 -6.74
N ASP A 73 6.78 -6.24 -5.96
CA ASP A 73 8.06 -6.83 -6.34
C ASP A 73 8.46 -7.92 -5.33
N PRO A 74 8.15 -9.20 -5.59
CA PRO A 74 8.44 -10.28 -4.65
C PRO A 74 9.95 -10.55 -4.50
N VAL A 75 10.77 -10.09 -5.44
CA VAL A 75 12.23 -10.23 -5.38
C VAL A 75 12.85 -9.10 -4.54
N GLY A 76 12.40 -7.88 -4.74
CA GLY A 76 12.93 -6.71 -4.04
C GLY A 76 12.33 -6.48 -2.65
N ALA A 77 11.10 -6.88 -2.40
CA ALA A 77 10.43 -6.64 -1.12
C ALA A 77 11.16 -7.22 0.10
N PRO A 78 11.74 -8.45 0.06
CA PRO A 78 12.48 -9.00 1.20
C PRO A 78 13.66 -8.16 1.71
N VAL A 79 14.17 -7.24 0.89
CA VAL A 79 15.29 -6.35 1.27
C VAL A 79 14.90 -4.88 1.37
N LYS A 80 13.66 -4.53 1.00
CA LYS A 80 13.19 -3.13 0.95
C LYS A 80 11.97 -2.83 1.82
N ALA A 81 11.05 -3.81 1.99
CA ALA A 81 9.77 -3.61 2.64
C ALA A 81 9.90 -3.58 4.17
N GLY A 82 10.31 -2.45 4.72
CA GLY A 82 10.60 -2.29 6.14
C GLY A 82 9.42 -2.68 7.04
N ASP A 83 8.20 -2.38 6.66
CA ASP A 83 6.99 -2.74 7.40
C ASP A 83 6.90 -4.26 7.61
N ILE A 84 7.08 -5.04 6.54
CA ILE A 84 7.00 -6.52 6.58
C ILE A 84 8.22 -7.14 7.27
N ILE A 85 9.42 -6.59 6.99
CA ILE A 85 10.68 -7.05 7.57
C ILE A 85 10.66 -6.89 9.10
N GLN A 86 10.31 -5.71 9.59
CA GLN A 86 10.33 -5.42 11.03
C GLN A 86 9.18 -6.08 11.79
N ALA A 87 8.06 -6.34 11.14
CA ALA A 87 6.99 -7.17 11.71
C ALA A 87 7.38 -8.67 11.78
N GLY A 88 8.48 -9.08 11.16
CA GLY A 88 8.92 -10.47 11.19
C GLY A 88 8.01 -11.44 10.43
N LYS A 89 7.21 -10.94 9.48
CA LYS A 89 6.29 -11.78 8.70
C LYS A 89 7.06 -12.82 7.89
N ASN A 90 6.56 -14.05 7.89
CA ASN A 90 7.14 -15.11 7.07
C ASN A 90 6.89 -14.82 5.58
N TRP A 91 7.94 -14.70 4.79
CA TRP A 91 7.86 -14.39 3.36
C TRP A 91 7.13 -15.45 2.53
N SER A 92 7.04 -16.70 3.00
CA SER A 92 6.21 -17.73 2.35
C SER A 92 4.70 -17.44 2.43
N GLN A 93 4.30 -16.49 3.29
CA GLN A 93 2.92 -16.04 3.46
C GLN A 93 2.64 -14.71 2.77
N VAL A 94 3.64 -14.14 2.09
CA VAL A 94 3.52 -12.89 1.35
C VAL A 94 3.33 -13.20 -0.12
N GLY A 95 2.19 -12.76 -0.69
CA GLY A 95 1.86 -13.00 -2.08
C GLY A 95 2.38 -11.92 -3.01
N SER A 96 2.49 -12.22 -4.31
CA SER A 96 2.72 -11.20 -5.33
C SER A 96 1.41 -10.60 -5.83
N LEU A 97 1.43 -9.33 -6.22
CA LEU A 97 0.28 -8.69 -6.86
C LEU A 97 -0.14 -9.42 -8.14
N ALA A 98 0.81 -9.89 -8.93
CA ALA A 98 0.55 -10.61 -10.17
C ALA A 98 -0.25 -11.91 -9.93
N ASP A 99 0.12 -12.69 -8.93
CA ASP A 99 -0.58 -13.93 -8.58
C ASP A 99 -2.00 -13.66 -8.08
N HIS A 100 -2.19 -12.55 -7.36
CA HIS A 100 -3.52 -12.17 -6.86
C HIS A 100 -4.44 -11.65 -7.95
N LEU A 101 -3.92 -10.97 -8.96
CA LEU A 101 -4.71 -10.49 -10.10
C LEU A 101 -5.14 -11.61 -11.05
N THR A 102 -4.38 -12.69 -11.12
CA THR A 102 -4.66 -13.84 -12.00
C THR A 102 -5.31 -15.03 -11.28
N GLY A 103 -5.32 -14.98 -9.95
CA GLY A 103 -5.85 -16.05 -9.09
C GLY A 103 -7.37 -15.98 -8.91
N THR A 104 -7.91 -17.00 -8.23
CA THR A 104 -9.31 -17.00 -7.81
C THR A 104 -9.53 -15.94 -6.72
N PRO A 105 -10.61 -15.15 -6.79
CA PRO A 105 -10.96 -14.22 -5.73
C PRO A 105 -11.08 -14.95 -4.40
N ARG A 106 -10.43 -14.42 -3.37
CA ARG A 106 -10.50 -14.95 -2.01
C ARG A 106 -11.63 -14.24 -1.25
N GLU A 107 -12.07 -14.89 -0.18
CA GLU A 107 -13.02 -14.29 0.77
C GLU A 107 -12.50 -12.94 1.29
N MET A 108 -13.44 -12.09 1.73
CA MET A 108 -13.14 -10.75 2.26
C MET A 108 -12.25 -10.86 3.48
N VAL A 109 -11.01 -10.48 3.32
CA VAL A 109 -9.99 -10.42 4.36
C VAL A 109 -9.30 -9.06 4.30
N SER A 110 -8.77 -8.59 5.42
CA SER A 110 -7.92 -7.42 5.40
C SER A 110 -6.72 -7.64 4.48
N VAL A 111 -6.39 -6.65 3.69
CA VAL A 111 -5.24 -6.70 2.76
C VAL A 111 -4.26 -5.60 3.11
N PHE A 112 -3.00 -5.97 3.29
CA PHE A 112 -1.89 -5.04 3.31
C PHE A 112 -1.09 -5.16 2.02
N PHE A 113 -1.26 -4.18 1.15
CA PHE A 113 -0.48 -4.05 -0.08
C PHE A 113 0.77 -3.20 0.16
N LYS A 114 1.94 -3.76 -0.06
CA LYS A 114 3.21 -3.06 0.06
C LYS A 114 3.88 -2.86 -1.29
N SER A 115 4.04 -1.60 -1.70
CA SER A 115 4.84 -1.23 -2.86
C SER A 115 6.26 -0.84 -2.43
N VAL A 116 7.25 -1.40 -3.11
CA VAL A 116 8.67 -1.04 -2.94
C VAL A 116 9.27 -0.39 -4.18
N GLY A 117 8.44 -0.13 -5.18
CA GLY A 117 8.81 0.40 -6.48
C GLY A 117 9.27 -0.69 -7.45
N CYS A 118 8.64 -0.72 -8.61
CA CYS A 118 8.96 -1.65 -9.69
C CYS A 118 8.96 -0.90 -11.02
N ALA A 119 10.12 -0.83 -11.68
CA ALA A 119 10.29 -0.12 -12.96
C ALA A 119 9.36 -0.66 -14.07
N ALA A 120 9.04 -1.96 -14.04
CA ALA A 120 8.11 -2.55 -15.02
C ALA A 120 6.70 -1.95 -14.89
N ARG A 121 6.27 -1.64 -13.67
CA ARG A 121 4.97 -1.00 -13.42
C ARG A 121 4.96 0.46 -13.88
N ASP A 122 6.05 1.19 -13.65
CA ASP A 122 6.19 2.56 -14.13
C ASP A 122 6.14 2.61 -15.65
N LEU A 123 6.82 1.67 -16.31
CA LEU A 123 6.77 1.51 -17.76
C LEU A 123 5.36 1.17 -18.26
N ALA A 124 4.63 0.28 -17.57
CA ALA A 124 3.26 -0.07 -17.92
C ALA A 124 2.32 1.15 -17.79
N ALA A 125 2.47 1.95 -16.73
CA ALA A 125 1.71 3.17 -16.54
C ALA A 125 1.98 4.20 -17.64
N CYS A 126 3.24 4.38 -18.05
CA CYS A 126 3.61 5.21 -19.21
C CYS A 126 2.98 4.69 -20.50
N GLY A 127 2.96 3.37 -20.72
CA GLY A 127 2.32 2.75 -21.87
C GLY A 127 0.82 3.04 -21.96
N VAL A 128 0.10 2.94 -20.83
CA VAL A 128 -1.32 3.29 -20.76
C VAL A 128 -1.56 4.77 -21.05
N ALA A 129 -0.74 5.65 -20.48
CA ALA A 129 -0.84 7.09 -20.74
C ALA A 129 -0.61 7.43 -22.21
N MET A 130 0.38 6.83 -22.85
CA MET A 130 0.65 7.00 -24.28
C MET A 130 -0.50 6.51 -25.15
N ALA A 131 -1.07 5.34 -24.86
CA ALA A 131 -2.21 4.81 -25.59
C ALA A 131 -3.42 5.75 -25.53
N GLY A 132 -3.74 6.27 -24.34
CA GLY A 132 -4.82 7.25 -24.17
C GLY A 132 -4.57 8.59 -24.91
N MET A 133 -3.32 9.00 -25.09
CA MET A 133 -3.00 10.20 -25.87
C MET A 133 -3.22 9.98 -27.37
N ILE A 134 -2.98 8.77 -27.87
CA ILE A 134 -3.19 8.42 -29.29
C ILE A 134 -4.69 8.38 -29.62
N GLU A 135 -5.54 7.92 -28.70
CA GLU A 135 -7.00 7.87 -28.88
C GLU A 135 -7.67 9.26 -28.87
N LEU A 136 -7.03 10.27 -28.28
CA LEU A 136 -7.55 11.64 -28.15
C LEU A 136 -7.09 12.58 -29.29
N GLY A 137 -6.21 12.15 -30.16
CA GLY A 137 -5.67 12.90 -31.32
C GLY A 137 -6.26 12.42 -32.62
#